data_dd481790546cdd84339378dcebb1e0a1
#
_entry.id   dd481790546cdd84339378dcebb1e0a1
#
_cell.length_a   1.000
_cell.length_b   1.000
_cell.length_c   1.000
_cell.angle_alpha   90.00
_cell.angle_beta   90.00
_cell.angle_gamma   90.00
#
_symmetry.space_group_name_H-M   'P 1'
#
loop_
_entity.id
_entity.type
_entity.pdbx_description
1 polymer ?
#
loop_
_entity_poly.entity_id
_entity_poly.type
_entity_poly.pdbx_seq_one_letter_code
_entity_poly.pdbx_strand_id
1 'polypeptide(L)'
;MTTIAVIGAGPGLGAAVARRFGSEGFDVALVSRNLQRTNALAADLADAGVTARGYAADVRDLKSLVAALDAAHTELGPIEVLQYSPVPQPDFMLPVLETTHIDLVGPIEFSVYGPVAAVQQVLPGMRALGRGTVLFVNGGSAVVPHADRAGTSIAFAAESAYGHLLHDTLAGEGIHVGQLIIPGAIIPGHHRKDPVVLADALWEMHHNRHGFRHFADDLDS
;
A
#
# COMPACT_ATOMS: atom_id res chain seq x y z
N MET A 1 -20.68 2.63 -6.99
CA MET A 1 -19.32 2.09 -7.19
C MET A 1 -18.50 2.46 -5.96
N THR A 2 -17.46 1.74 -5.66
CA THR A 2 -16.57 1.99 -4.52
C THR A 2 -15.15 2.19 -5.03
N THR A 3 -14.31 2.77 -4.21
CA THR A 3 -12.98 3.23 -4.62
C THR A 3 -11.88 2.37 -4.00
N ILE A 4 -10.82 2.09 -4.78
CA ILE A 4 -9.52 1.70 -4.26
C ILE A 4 -8.61 2.94 -4.17
N ALA A 5 -7.98 3.16 -3.02
CA ALA A 5 -6.89 4.13 -2.87
C ALA A 5 -5.54 3.39 -2.94
N VAL A 6 -4.75 3.70 -3.97
CA VAL A 6 -3.41 3.14 -4.21
C VAL A 6 -2.38 4.15 -3.72
N ILE A 7 -1.83 3.95 -2.51
CA ILE A 7 -0.78 4.79 -1.94
C ILE A 7 0.59 4.25 -2.36
N GLY A 8 1.38 5.09 -2.99
CA GLY A 8 2.61 4.69 -3.68
C GLY A 8 2.38 4.40 -5.17
N ALA A 9 1.38 5.04 -5.77
CA ALA A 9 1.04 4.89 -7.18
C ALA A 9 2.22 5.30 -8.08
N GLY A 10 2.85 4.30 -8.68
CA GLY A 10 3.96 4.43 -9.61
C GLY A 10 3.77 3.52 -10.82
N PRO A 11 4.70 3.55 -11.82
CA PRO A 11 4.55 2.81 -13.08
C PRO A 11 4.68 1.28 -12.96
N GLY A 12 5.16 0.79 -11.81
CA GLY A 12 5.27 -0.65 -11.52
C GLY A 12 4.02 -1.23 -10.88
N LEU A 13 4.16 -1.71 -9.63
CA LEU A 13 3.07 -2.36 -8.89
C LEU A 13 1.82 -1.48 -8.77
N GLY A 14 1.98 -0.18 -8.45
CA GLY A 14 0.83 0.72 -8.30
C GLY A 14 -0.02 0.81 -9.58
N ALA A 15 0.59 0.88 -10.74
CA ALA A 15 -0.12 0.89 -12.02
C ALA A 15 -0.80 -0.46 -12.31
N ALA A 16 -0.16 -1.58 -11.98
CA ALA A 16 -0.73 -2.92 -12.16
C ALA A 16 -1.94 -3.13 -11.23
N VAL A 17 -1.85 -2.74 -9.96
CA VAL A 17 -2.96 -2.78 -8.99
C VAL A 17 -4.12 -1.91 -9.46
N ALA A 18 -3.83 -0.69 -9.91
CA ALA A 18 -4.84 0.23 -10.43
C ALA A 18 -5.62 -0.38 -11.62
N ARG A 19 -4.91 -1.00 -12.58
CA ARG A 19 -5.55 -1.69 -13.70
C ARG A 19 -6.36 -2.89 -13.25
N ARG A 20 -5.81 -3.70 -12.36
CA ARG A 20 -6.45 -4.93 -11.90
C ARG A 20 -7.75 -4.64 -11.18
N PHE A 21 -7.74 -3.75 -10.19
CA PHE A 21 -8.95 -3.37 -9.46
C PHE A 21 -9.92 -2.56 -10.33
N GLY A 22 -9.42 -1.68 -11.19
CA GLY A 22 -10.25 -0.94 -12.14
C GLY A 22 -11.01 -1.86 -13.11
N SER A 23 -10.38 -2.95 -13.59
CA SER A 23 -11.06 -3.94 -14.44
C SER A 23 -12.17 -4.72 -13.72
N GLU A 24 -12.17 -4.72 -12.40
CA GLU A 24 -13.22 -5.31 -11.56
C GLU A 24 -14.31 -4.30 -11.13
N GLY A 25 -14.26 -3.07 -11.67
CA GLY A 25 -15.28 -2.05 -11.48
C GLY A 25 -15.05 -1.09 -10.31
N PHE A 26 -13.83 -1.05 -9.75
CA PHE A 26 -13.46 -0.02 -8.77
C PHE A 26 -13.10 1.30 -9.47
N ASP A 27 -13.52 2.41 -8.91
CA ASP A 27 -12.90 3.70 -9.17
C ASP A 27 -11.53 3.76 -8.47
N VAL A 28 -10.55 4.47 -9.06
CA VAL A 28 -9.16 4.39 -8.62
C VAL A 28 -8.62 5.75 -8.20
N ALA A 29 -8.26 5.87 -6.93
CA ALA A 29 -7.52 7.01 -6.40
C ALA A 29 -6.02 6.71 -6.38
N LEU A 30 -5.24 7.43 -7.18
CA LEU A 30 -3.80 7.26 -7.33
C LEU A 30 -3.07 8.29 -6.47
N VAL A 31 -2.45 7.86 -5.36
CA VAL A 31 -1.79 8.76 -4.41
C VAL A 31 -0.28 8.61 -4.50
N SER A 32 0.42 9.69 -4.84
CA SER A 32 1.88 9.77 -4.77
C SER A 32 2.37 11.23 -4.66
N ARG A 33 3.66 11.41 -4.41
CA ARG A 33 4.28 12.76 -4.34
C ARG A 33 4.28 13.49 -5.69
N ASN A 34 4.18 12.78 -6.79
CA ASN A 34 4.26 13.36 -8.14
C ASN A 34 2.89 13.33 -8.82
N LEU A 35 2.16 14.44 -8.72
CA LEU A 35 0.82 14.60 -9.31
C LEU A 35 0.83 14.42 -10.84
N GLN A 36 1.87 14.89 -11.53
CA GLN A 36 1.95 14.76 -12.97
C GLN A 36 1.98 13.28 -13.41
N ARG A 37 2.73 12.43 -12.68
CA ARG A 37 2.78 10.99 -12.96
C ARG A 37 1.47 10.29 -12.64
N THR A 38 0.81 10.64 -11.55
CA THR A 38 -0.49 10.04 -11.21
C THR A 38 -1.57 10.47 -12.18
N ASN A 39 -1.56 11.72 -12.65
CA ASN A 39 -2.49 12.18 -13.68
C ASN A 39 -2.26 11.51 -15.04
N ALA A 40 -1.01 11.28 -15.44
CA ALA A 40 -0.70 10.52 -16.65
C ALA A 40 -1.22 9.08 -16.54
N LEU A 41 -0.99 8.42 -15.41
CA LEU A 41 -1.51 7.07 -15.16
C LEU A 41 -3.06 7.06 -15.11
N ALA A 42 -3.69 8.09 -14.57
CA ALA A 42 -5.15 8.20 -14.57
C ALA A 42 -5.71 8.35 -15.99
N ALA A 43 -5.02 9.09 -16.87
CA ALA A 43 -5.39 9.19 -18.29
C ALA A 43 -5.28 7.83 -19.01
N ASP A 44 -4.16 7.10 -18.80
CA ASP A 44 -3.98 5.74 -19.36
C ASP A 44 -5.09 4.77 -18.90
N LEU A 45 -5.54 4.90 -17.65
CA LEU A 45 -6.64 4.10 -17.09
C LEU A 45 -7.99 4.50 -17.69
N ALA A 46 -8.21 5.80 -17.92
CA ALA A 46 -9.42 6.30 -18.53
C ALA A 46 -9.57 5.80 -19.98
N ASP A 47 -8.47 5.71 -20.74
CA ASP A 47 -8.45 5.11 -22.09
C ASP A 47 -8.88 3.63 -22.09
N ALA A 48 -8.67 2.95 -20.95
CA ALA A 48 -9.12 1.57 -20.71
C ALA A 48 -10.55 1.49 -20.08
N GLY A 49 -11.25 2.61 -19.96
CA GLY A 49 -12.61 2.68 -19.40
C GLY A 49 -12.68 2.68 -17.87
N VAL A 50 -11.58 2.90 -17.18
CA VAL A 50 -11.50 2.94 -15.70
C VAL A 50 -11.55 4.38 -15.22
N THR A 51 -12.48 4.70 -14.32
CA THR A 51 -12.51 6.01 -13.64
C THR A 51 -11.32 6.10 -12.67
N ALA A 52 -10.39 7.01 -12.93
CA ALA A 52 -9.21 7.19 -12.09
C ALA A 52 -8.86 8.66 -11.91
N ARG A 53 -8.31 9.01 -10.74
CA ARG A 53 -7.81 10.36 -10.44
C ARG A 53 -6.49 10.33 -9.67
N GLY A 54 -5.62 11.29 -9.96
CA GLY A 54 -4.35 11.49 -9.28
C GLY A 54 -4.47 12.48 -8.12
N TYR A 55 -3.84 12.15 -7.00
CA TYR A 55 -3.74 13.00 -5.81
C TYR A 55 -2.28 13.12 -5.36
N ALA A 56 -1.85 14.34 -5.04
CA ALA A 56 -0.51 14.59 -4.54
C ALA A 56 -0.48 14.45 -3.02
N ALA A 57 0.34 13.54 -2.50
CA ALA A 57 0.63 13.46 -1.07
C ALA A 57 2.00 12.82 -0.80
N ASP A 58 2.67 13.27 0.25
CA ASP A 58 3.79 12.57 0.86
C ASP A 58 3.27 11.81 2.08
N VAL A 59 3.55 10.52 2.14
CA VAL A 59 3.12 9.66 3.27
C VAL A 59 3.76 10.07 4.61
N ARG A 60 4.83 10.87 4.57
CA ARG A 60 5.48 11.47 5.74
C ARG A 60 4.84 12.80 6.15
N ASP A 61 4.12 13.46 5.26
CA ASP A 61 3.24 14.60 5.57
C ASP A 61 1.81 14.13 5.78
N LEU A 62 1.47 13.80 7.02
CA LEU A 62 0.18 13.24 7.37
C LEU A 62 -0.99 14.15 6.98
N LYS A 63 -0.80 15.47 6.98
CA LYS A 63 -1.85 16.41 6.56
C LYS A 63 -2.14 16.29 5.07
N SER A 64 -1.10 16.22 4.24
CA SER A 64 -1.27 16.04 2.80
C SER A 64 -1.88 14.67 2.47
N LEU A 65 -1.48 13.61 3.19
CA LEU A 65 -2.02 12.27 3.00
C LEU A 65 -3.51 12.19 3.35
N VAL A 66 -3.90 12.70 4.51
CA VAL A 66 -5.31 12.74 4.95
C VAL A 66 -6.16 13.57 3.99
N ALA A 67 -5.69 14.75 3.58
CA ALA A 67 -6.40 15.60 2.62
C ALA A 67 -6.59 14.93 1.25
N ALA A 68 -5.58 14.17 0.77
CA ALA A 68 -5.67 13.43 -0.49
C ALA A 68 -6.72 12.30 -0.42
N LEU A 69 -6.78 11.58 0.70
CA LEU A 69 -7.77 10.52 0.90
C LEU A 69 -9.18 11.06 1.08
N ASP A 70 -9.34 12.21 1.74
CA ASP A 70 -10.62 12.91 1.89
C ASP A 70 -11.14 13.41 0.54
N ALA A 71 -10.28 14.02 -0.26
CA ALA A 71 -10.60 14.43 -1.62
C ALA A 71 -11.00 13.23 -2.50
N ALA A 72 -10.25 12.12 -2.43
CA ALA A 72 -10.57 10.89 -3.14
C ALA A 72 -11.95 10.34 -2.75
N HIS A 73 -12.24 10.29 -1.45
CA HIS A 73 -13.55 9.88 -0.95
C HIS A 73 -14.69 10.78 -1.47
N THR A 74 -14.47 12.09 -1.48
CA THR A 74 -15.46 13.06 -1.92
C THR A 74 -15.73 12.98 -3.43
N GLU A 75 -14.68 12.77 -4.22
CA GLU A 75 -14.75 12.83 -5.69
C GLU A 75 -15.07 11.49 -6.36
N LEU A 76 -14.62 10.37 -5.78
CA LEU A 76 -14.78 9.03 -6.34
C LEU A 76 -15.71 8.13 -5.51
N GLY A 77 -16.14 8.60 -4.33
CA GLY A 77 -16.97 7.82 -3.44
C GLY A 77 -16.21 7.04 -2.37
N PRO A 78 -16.90 6.21 -1.59
CA PRO A 78 -16.34 5.53 -0.43
C PRO A 78 -15.13 4.67 -0.78
N ILE A 79 -14.04 4.85 -0.04
CA ILE A 79 -12.83 4.01 -0.19
C ILE A 79 -13.10 2.66 0.51
N GLU A 80 -13.34 1.64 -0.30
CA GLU A 80 -13.52 0.26 0.17
C GLU A 80 -12.18 -0.47 0.32
N VAL A 81 -11.20 -0.13 -0.54
CA VAL A 81 -9.88 -0.77 -0.51
C VAL A 81 -8.80 0.28 -0.33
N LEU A 82 -7.93 0.08 0.66
CA LEU A 82 -6.72 0.85 0.87
C LEU A 82 -5.52 -0.04 0.60
N GLN A 83 -4.74 0.26 -0.43
CA GLN A 83 -3.48 -0.42 -0.72
C GLN A 83 -2.32 0.52 -0.39
N TYR A 84 -1.40 0.08 0.49
CA TYR A 84 -0.26 0.87 0.96
C TYR A 84 1.05 0.19 0.54
N SER A 85 1.76 0.80 -0.43
CA SER A 85 3.02 0.27 -0.97
C SER A 85 3.98 1.34 -1.46
N PRO A 86 4.20 2.44 -0.76
CA PRO A 86 5.21 3.40 -1.18
C PRO A 86 6.62 2.75 -1.15
N VAL A 87 7.48 3.15 -2.07
CA VAL A 87 8.85 2.63 -2.15
C VAL A 87 9.73 3.36 -1.12
N PRO A 88 10.44 2.64 -0.23
CA PRO A 88 11.35 3.23 0.72
C PRO A 88 12.45 4.08 0.06
N GLN A 89 12.88 5.12 0.74
CA GLN A 89 13.97 5.98 0.27
C GLN A 89 15.33 5.28 0.54
N PRO A 90 16.36 5.54 -0.29
CA PRO A 90 17.68 4.92 -0.12
C PRO A 90 18.34 5.21 1.23
N ASP A 91 18.10 6.40 1.81
CA ASP A 91 18.61 6.81 3.12
C ASP A 91 18.02 6.03 4.31
N PHE A 92 16.96 5.23 4.09
CA PHE A 92 16.44 4.28 5.08
C PHE A 92 17.25 2.98 5.18
N MET A 93 18.20 2.79 4.26
CA MET A 93 18.95 1.53 4.11
C MET A 93 20.38 1.66 4.62
N LEU A 94 20.56 2.17 5.84
CA LEU A 94 21.85 2.24 6.50
C LEU A 94 22.14 0.94 7.27
N PRO A 95 23.43 0.53 7.38
CA PRO A 95 23.85 -0.57 8.26
C PRO A 95 23.48 -0.31 9.73
N VAL A 96 23.14 -1.34 10.46
CA VAL A 96 22.63 -1.22 11.83
C VAL A 96 23.59 -0.50 12.79
N LEU A 97 24.91 -0.69 12.63
CA LEU A 97 25.91 -0.02 13.46
C LEU A 97 26.17 1.45 13.09
N GLU A 98 25.69 1.86 11.90
CA GLU A 98 25.77 3.25 11.41
C GLU A 98 24.44 4.01 11.62
N THR A 99 23.36 3.28 11.97
CA THR A 99 22.02 3.85 12.15
C THR A 99 21.89 4.50 13.52
N THR A 100 21.60 5.79 13.53
CA THR A 100 21.27 6.56 14.72
C THR A 100 19.76 6.68 14.93
N HIS A 101 19.34 7.19 16.09
CA HIS A 101 17.92 7.46 16.34
C HIS A 101 17.32 8.53 15.40
N ILE A 102 18.16 9.45 14.90
CA ILE A 102 17.72 10.47 13.92
C ILE A 102 17.40 9.80 12.57
N ASP A 103 18.21 8.83 12.15
CA ASP A 103 18.02 8.10 10.89
C ASP A 103 16.74 7.25 10.89
N LEU A 104 16.22 6.91 12.07
CA LEU A 104 14.97 6.18 12.21
C LEU A 104 13.71 7.05 12.05
N VAL A 105 13.82 8.38 12.16
CA VAL A 105 12.64 9.28 12.06
C VAL A 105 11.93 9.08 10.73
N GLY A 106 12.66 9.17 9.61
CA GLY A 106 12.09 9.00 8.27
C GLY A 106 11.42 7.64 8.03
N PRO A 107 12.08 6.50 8.30
CA PRO A 107 11.47 5.18 8.23
C PRO A 107 10.20 5.02 9.07
N ILE A 108 10.18 5.55 10.30
CA ILE A 108 9.01 5.48 11.18
C ILE A 108 7.86 6.37 10.66
N GLU A 109 8.14 7.59 10.22
CA GLU A 109 7.12 8.43 9.57
C GLU A 109 6.50 7.72 8.37
N PHE A 110 7.33 7.06 7.56
CA PHE A 110 6.97 6.41 6.31
C PHE A 110 6.15 5.13 6.51
N SER A 111 6.56 4.24 7.41
CA SER A 111 5.98 2.91 7.57
C SER A 111 5.18 2.70 8.86
N VAL A 112 5.11 3.71 9.74
CA VAL A 112 4.29 3.63 10.95
C VAL A 112 3.26 4.75 10.95
N TYR A 113 3.68 6.01 10.93
CA TYR A 113 2.73 7.12 11.04
C TYR A 113 1.86 7.25 9.79
N GLY A 114 2.45 7.10 8.60
CA GLY A 114 1.73 7.16 7.33
C GLY A 114 0.60 6.13 7.25
N PRO A 115 0.88 4.82 7.39
CA PRO A 115 -0.19 3.82 7.32
C PRO A 115 -1.22 3.95 8.45
N VAL A 116 -0.82 4.34 9.67
CA VAL A 116 -1.78 4.60 10.76
C VAL A 116 -2.73 5.73 10.37
N ALA A 117 -2.22 6.85 9.87
CA ALA A 117 -3.04 7.98 9.45
C ALA A 117 -3.97 7.62 8.26
N ALA A 118 -3.44 6.86 7.29
CA ALA A 118 -4.23 6.42 6.13
C ALA A 118 -5.39 5.51 6.56
N VAL A 119 -5.13 4.52 7.41
CA VAL A 119 -6.17 3.62 7.92
C VAL A 119 -7.21 4.39 8.74
N GLN A 120 -6.78 5.27 9.66
CA GLN A 120 -7.69 6.08 10.46
C GLN A 120 -8.62 6.93 9.59
N GLN A 121 -8.13 7.46 8.46
CA GLN A 121 -8.92 8.28 7.54
C GLN A 121 -9.97 7.45 6.80
N VAL A 122 -9.67 6.24 6.35
CA VAL A 122 -10.61 5.44 5.54
C VAL A 122 -11.52 4.53 6.34
N LEU A 123 -11.13 4.14 7.55
CA LEU A 123 -11.84 3.18 8.38
C LEU A 123 -13.30 3.55 8.68
N PRO A 124 -13.65 4.81 8.98
CA PRO A 124 -15.06 5.20 9.18
C PRO A 124 -15.92 4.92 7.95
N GLY A 125 -15.40 5.18 6.74
CA GLY A 125 -16.08 4.88 5.48
C GLY A 125 -16.27 3.38 5.26
N MET A 126 -15.25 2.56 5.53
CA MET A 126 -15.33 1.09 5.46
C MET A 126 -16.38 0.54 6.44
N ARG A 127 -16.42 1.07 7.66
CA ARG A 127 -17.44 0.71 8.65
C ARG A 127 -18.86 1.07 8.20
N ALA A 128 -19.04 2.24 7.61
CA ALA A 128 -20.32 2.67 7.06
C ALA A 128 -20.78 1.80 5.87
N LEU A 129 -19.84 1.26 5.08
CA LEU A 129 -20.11 0.27 4.03
C LEU A 129 -20.40 -1.14 4.58
N GLY A 130 -20.06 -1.43 5.85
CA GLY A 130 -20.09 -2.77 6.43
C GLY A 130 -19.07 -3.73 5.81
N ARG A 131 -18.10 -3.23 5.04
CA ARG A 131 -17.02 -4.00 4.40
C ARG A 131 -15.85 -3.10 4.06
N GLY A 132 -14.66 -3.70 3.99
CA GLY A 132 -13.46 -3.00 3.58
C GLY A 132 -12.26 -3.95 3.47
N THR A 133 -11.18 -3.46 2.87
CA THR A 133 -9.91 -4.19 2.80
C THR A 133 -8.74 -3.24 2.91
N VAL A 134 -7.77 -3.57 3.76
CA VAL A 134 -6.48 -2.89 3.87
C VAL A 134 -5.39 -3.86 3.42
N LEU A 135 -4.59 -3.46 2.44
CA LEU A 135 -3.52 -4.27 1.86
C LEU A 135 -2.18 -3.57 2.07
N PHE A 136 -1.35 -4.12 2.94
CA PHE A 136 0.04 -3.68 3.12
C PHE A 136 0.96 -4.48 2.19
N VAL A 137 1.95 -3.80 1.61
CA VAL A 137 2.95 -4.45 0.77
C VAL A 137 4.35 -4.06 1.26
N ASN A 138 5.10 -5.05 1.69
CA ASN A 138 6.43 -4.86 2.25
C ASN A 138 7.47 -5.76 1.59
N GLY A 139 8.74 -5.38 1.67
CA GLY A 139 9.85 -6.26 1.35
C GLY A 139 10.08 -7.34 2.42
N GLY A 140 10.95 -8.32 2.12
CA GLY A 140 11.29 -9.42 3.02
C GLY A 140 11.80 -8.99 4.40
N SER A 141 12.36 -7.78 4.51
CA SER A 141 12.85 -7.21 5.78
C SER A 141 11.74 -6.95 6.82
N ALA A 142 10.47 -7.02 6.44
CA ALA A 142 9.35 -6.98 7.39
C ALA A 142 9.27 -8.24 8.28
N VAL A 143 9.85 -9.35 7.85
CA VAL A 143 9.80 -10.66 8.53
C VAL A 143 11.16 -11.22 8.84
N VAL A 144 12.18 -10.93 8.01
CA VAL A 144 13.59 -11.30 8.24
C VAL A 144 14.42 -10.01 8.21
N PRO A 145 14.80 -9.47 9.38
CA PRO A 145 15.59 -8.23 9.45
C PRO A 145 16.94 -8.38 8.73
N HIS A 146 17.36 -7.32 8.05
CA HIS A 146 18.63 -7.27 7.33
C HIS A 146 19.57 -6.23 7.95
N ALA A 147 20.79 -6.63 8.33
CA ALA A 147 21.73 -5.78 9.04
C ALA A 147 22.13 -4.51 8.25
N ASP A 148 22.19 -4.57 6.93
CA ASP A 148 22.54 -3.43 6.06
C ASP A 148 21.35 -2.52 5.70
N ARG A 149 20.17 -2.75 6.29
CA ARG A 149 18.93 -2.01 6.03
C ARG A 149 18.14 -1.81 7.31
N ALA A 150 18.80 -1.29 8.35
CA ALA A 150 18.23 -1.23 9.69
C ALA A 150 16.94 -0.40 9.75
N GLY A 151 16.90 0.79 9.15
CA GLY A 151 15.73 1.65 9.16
C GLY A 151 14.51 0.98 8.53
N THR A 152 14.66 0.40 7.34
CA THR A 152 13.58 -0.33 6.66
C THR A 152 13.18 -1.59 7.44
N SER A 153 14.14 -2.35 7.98
CA SER A 153 13.85 -3.56 8.75
C SER A 153 13.03 -3.27 10.01
N ILE A 154 13.41 -2.24 10.76
CA ILE A 154 12.71 -1.82 11.98
C ILE A 154 11.31 -1.31 11.65
N ALA A 155 11.20 -0.41 10.67
CA ALA A 155 9.94 0.24 10.34
C ALA A 155 8.94 -0.72 9.68
N PHE A 156 9.38 -1.61 8.78
CA PHE A 156 8.52 -2.63 8.17
C PHE A 156 8.06 -3.70 9.18
N ALA A 157 8.90 -4.06 10.16
CA ALA A 157 8.47 -4.95 11.24
C ALA A 157 7.37 -4.29 12.09
N ALA A 158 7.48 -2.99 12.35
CA ALA A 158 6.45 -2.23 13.06
C ALA A 158 5.15 -2.11 12.24
N GLU A 159 5.24 -1.83 10.93
CA GLU A 159 4.09 -1.83 10.01
C GLU A 159 3.40 -3.20 9.97
N SER A 160 4.19 -4.27 9.92
CA SER A 160 3.70 -5.65 9.94
C SER A 160 2.96 -5.98 11.24
N ALA A 161 3.50 -5.55 12.39
CA ALA A 161 2.83 -5.69 13.68
C ALA A 161 1.51 -4.91 13.74
N TYR A 162 1.50 -3.67 13.24
CA TYR A 162 0.28 -2.85 13.15
C TYR A 162 -0.78 -3.51 12.27
N GLY A 163 -0.39 -3.99 11.08
CA GLY A 163 -1.31 -4.69 10.18
C GLY A 163 -1.92 -5.95 10.81
N HIS A 164 -1.12 -6.73 11.56
CA HIS A 164 -1.61 -7.92 12.25
C HIS A 164 -2.61 -7.58 13.36
N LEU A 165 -2.32 -6.56 14.17
CA LEU A 165 -3.26 -6.06 15.19
C LEU A 165 -4.59 -5.60 14.57
N LEU A 166 -4.55 -4.92 13.43
CA LEU A 166 -5.76 -4.52 12.70
C LEU A 166 -6.52 -5.74 12.18
N HIS A 167 -5.82 -6.74 11.61
CA HIS A 167 -6.42 -7.98 11.11
C HIS A 167 -7.26 -8.66 12.20
N ASP A 168 -6.68 -8.87 13.38
CA ASP A 168 -7.35 -9.52 14.49
C ASP A 168 -8.53 -8.68 15.02
N THR A 169 -8.35 -7.35 15.08
CA THR A 169 -9.35 -6.44 15.66
C THR A 169 -10.56 -6.24 14.73
N LEU A 170 -10.34 -6.16 13.43
CA LEU A 170 -11.37 -5.81 12.44
C LEU A 170 -12.07 -7.02 11.82
N ALA A 171 -11.62 -8.24 12.10
CA ALA A 171 -12.18 -9.48 11.53
C ALA A 171 -13.70 -9.59 11.75
N GLY A 172 -14.21 -9.15 12.90
CA GLY A 172 -15.65 -9.16 13.24
C GLY A 172 -16.45 -8.03 12.59
N GLU A 173 -15.80 -7.04 11.96
CA GLU A 173 -16.44 -5.86 11.37
C GLU A 173 -16.64 -5.96 9.85
N GLY A 174 -16.34 -7.12 9.24
CA GLY A 174 -16.38 -7.31 7.79
C GLY A 174 -15.23 -6.60 7.05
N ILE A 175 -14.20 -6.18 7.78
CA ILE A 175 -13.02 -5.49 7.21
C ILE A 175 -11.83 -6.45 7.26
N HIS A 176 -11.30 -6.77 6.08
CA HIS A 176 -10.12 -7.62 5.94
C HIS A 176 -8.84 -6.78 5.96
N VAL A 177 -7.81 -7.28 6.62
CA VAL A 177 -6.47 -6.68 6.57
C VAL A 177 -5.49 -7.77 6.18
N GLY A 178 -4.73 -7.54 5.10
CA GLY A 178 -3.74 -8.47 4.59
C GLY A 178 -2.39 -7.81 4.33
N GLN A 179 -1.33 -8.62 4.35
CA GLN A 179 0.04 -8.20 4.07
C GLN A 179 0.65 -9.10 3.00
N LEU A 180 1.12 -8.51 1.89
CA LEU A 180 1.92 -9.19 0.88
C LEU A 180 3.40 -8.89 1.12
N ILE A 181 4.19 -9.92 1.35
CA ILE A 181 5.66 -9.84 1.46
C ILE A 181 6.26 -10.17 0.10
N ILE A 182 7.05 -9.23 -0.43
CA ILE A 182 7.77 -9.38 -1.70
C ILE A 182 9.26 -9.42 -1.40
N PRO A 183 9.89 -10.60 -1.35
CA PRO A 183 11.33 -10.71 -1.17
C PRO A 183 12.07 -10.16 -2.39
N GLY A 184 13.13 -9.37 -2.15
CA GLY A 184 13.93 -8.77 -3.21
C GLY A 184 13.21 -7.71 -4.04
N ALA A 185 13.47 -7.68 -5.34
CA ALA A 185 12.92 -6.68 -6.27
C ALA A 185 11.66 -7.16 -6.98
N ILE A 186 10.79 -6.22 -7.34
CA ILE A 186 9.71 -6.44 -8.31
C ILE A 186 10.35 -6.42 -9.70
N ILE A 187 10.16 -7.49 -10.48
CA ILE A 187 10.87 -7.71 -11.74
C ILE A 187 9.87 -8.00 -12.85
N PRO A 188 9.72 -7.09 -13.85
CA PRO A 188 8.86 -7.34 -15.00
C PRO A 188 9.22 -8.65 -15.72
N GLY A 189 8.20 -9.46 -16.04
CA GLY A 189 8.35 -10.77 -16.68
C GLY A 189 8.74 -11.90 -15.74
N HIS A 190 8.95 -11.65 -14.45
CA HIS A 190 9.24 -12.72 -13.48
C HIS A 190 7.96 -13.48 -13.11
N HIS A 191 8.01 -14.81 -13.07
CA HIS A 191 6.83 -15.66 -12.89
C HIS A 191 6.05 -15.46 -11.57
N ARG A 192 6.69 -14.90 -10.52
CA ARG A 192 6.07 -14.60 -9.21
C ARG A 192 6.16 -13.12 -8.81
N LYS A 193 7.17 -12.38 -9.32
CA LYS A 193 7.45 -10.99 -8.91
C LYS A 193 7.19 -9.96 -10.03
N ASP A 194 6.47 -10.37 -11.08
CA ASP A 194 5.97 -9.42 -12.08
C ASP A 194 4.87 -8.53 -11.47
N PRO A 195 4.84 -7.22 -11.77
CA PRO A 195 3.79 -6.33 -11.27
C PRO A 195 2.37 -6.81 -11.47
N VAL A 196 2.08 -7.48 -12.60
CA VAL A 196 0.73 -8.01 -12.89
C VAL A 196 0.41 -9.19 -11.98
N VAL A 197 1.35 -10.13 -11.81
CA VAL A 197 1.19 -11.29 -10.91
C VAL A 197 0.98 -10.85 -9.46
N LEU A 198 1.73 -9.82 -9.03
CA LEU A 198 1.57 -9.25 -7.69
C LEU A 198 0.23 -8.51 -7.52
N ALA A 199 -0.25 -7.84 -8.57
CA ALA A 199 -1.56 -7.20 -8.54
C ALA A 199 -2.70 -8.23 -8.47
N ASP A 200 -2.58 -9.36 -9.19
CA ASP A 200 -3.51 -10.49 -9.09
C ASP A 200 -3.50 -11.10 -7.69
N ALA A 201 -2.32 -11.28 -7.08
CA ALA A 201 -2.21 -11.75 -5.69
C ALA A 201 -2.92 -10.81 -4.70
N LEU A 202 -2.77 -9.48 -4.84
CA LEU A 202 -3.46 -8.50 -4.01
C LEU A 202 -4.98 -8.52 -4.25
N TRP A 203 -5.42 -8.73 -5.48
CA TRP A 203 -6.84 -8.94 -5.79
C TRP A 203 -7.39 -10.19 -5.11
N GLU A 204 -6.69 -11.32 -5.20
CA GLU A 204 -7.08 -12.56 -4.52
C GLU A 204 -7.16 -12.40 -3.00
N MET A 205 -6.23 -11.65 -2.39
CA MET A 205 -6.29 -11.32 -0.96
C MET A 205 -7.55 -10.51 -0.62
N HIS A 206 -7.92 -9.52 -1.45
CA HIS A 206 -9.14 -8.75 -1.29
C HIS A 206 -10.40 -9.63 -1.46
N HIS A 207 -10.42 -10.47 -2.49
CA HIS A 207 -11.59 -11.28 -2.85
C HIS A 207 -11.82 -12.43 -1.87
N ASN A 208 -10.78 -13.19 -1.55
CA ASN A 208 -10.88 -14.40 -0.73
C ASN A 208 -10.81 -14.13 0.78
N ARG A 209 -10.18 -13.03 1.20
CA ARG A 209 -10.09 -12.57 2.61
C ARG A 209 -9.53 -13.62 3.57
N HIS A 210 -8.55 -14.41 3.13
CA HIS A 210 -7.94 -15.46 3.92
C HIS A 210 -6.59 -15.05 4.49
N GLY A 211 -6.45 -15.22 5.83
CA GLY A 211 -5.20 -15.00 6.55
C GLY A 211 -4.69 -13.56 6.47
N PHE A 212 -3.66 -13.29 7.24
CA PHE A 212 -3.04 -11.97 7.28
C PHE A 212 -1.87 -11.86 6.29
N ARG A 213 -0.90 -12.80 6.36
CA ARG A 213 0.36 -12.69 5.64
C ARG A 213 0.48 -13.66 4.48
N HIS A 214 0.82 -13.11 3.32
CA HIS A 214 1.09 -13.85 2.10
C HIS A 214 2.50 -13.53 1.61
N PHE A 215 3.12 -14.48 0.92
CA PHE A 215 4.46 -14.34 0.35
C PHE A 215 4.38 -14.46 -1.17
N ALA A 216 4.95 -13.48 -1.86
CA ALA A 216 5.02 -13.52 -3.33
C ALA A 216 6.01 -14.59 -3.82
N ASP A 217 7.08 -14.82 -3.05
CA ASP A 217 8.12 -15.81 -3.34
C ASP A 217 8.78 -16.28 -2.04
N ASP A 218 9.68 -17.26 -2.11
CA ASP A 218 10.45 -17.72 -0.98
C ASP A 218 11.34 -16.59 -0.43
N LEU A 219 11.56 -16.54 0.89
CA LEU A 219 12.30 -15.44 1.54
C LEU A 219 13.76 -15.37 1.12
N ASP A 220 14.33 -16.48 0.67
CA ASP A 220 15.73 -16.62 0.23
C ASP A 220 15.89 -16.39 -1.29
N SER A 221 14.84 -15.95 -2.01
CA SER A 221 14.81 -15.80 -3.46
C SER A 221 15.25 -14.41 -3.96
#